data_3fa17f0e1126bc9104a9db047e579e4b
#
_entry.id   3fa17f0e1126bc9104a9db047e579e4b
#
_cell.length_a   1.000
_cell.length_b   1.000
_cell.length_c   1.000
_cell.angle_alpha   90.00
_cell.angle_beta   90.00
_cell.angle_gamma   90.00
#
_symmetry.space_group_name_H-M   'P 1'
#
loop_
_entity.id
_entity.type
_entity.pdbx_description
1 polymer ?
#
loop_
_entity_poly.entity_id
_entity_poly.type
_entity_poly.pdbx_seq_one_letter_code
_entity_poly.pdbx_strand_id
1 'polypeptide(L)'
;MDTNDARVLDAFEQNGTIQWVGNTMDFNSGRSAVFHGVLHLPQLQDVASGHIIAHPTDYIGYPGISWTGSDPSQQDAIIVVSHCSPLRNPGGSAIYSDGLGQYSDFVTVIEGTRPVDMQSGVTIERWGDYAGIQRLYNQPGSVWVSCSYGRQGNVHEAWIAKLARVEENVATEETERGKVAVNSYPNPTDNYVT
;
A
#
# COMPACT_ATOMS: atom_id res chain seq x y z
N MET A 1 -13.56 -3.33 8.23
CA MET A 1 -12.24 -3.80 8.65
C MET A 1 -11.92 -3.12 9.97
N ASP A 2 -11.67 -3.90 10.99
CA ASP A 2 -11.16 -3.36 12.24
C ASP A 2 -9.64 -3.35 12.14
N THR A 3 -9.01 -2.21 12.38
CA THR A 3 -7.56 -2.06 12.35
C THR A 3 -7.06 -1.88 13.79
N ASN A 4 -5.79 -2.20 14.04
CA ASN A 4 -5.17 -1.97 15.33
C ASN A 4 -5.24 -0.46 15.73
N ASP A 5 -4.32 0.02 16.46
CA ASP A 5 -4.21 1.43 16.83
C ASP A 5 -3.63 2.30 15.68
N ALA A 6 -3.52 3.60 15.93
CA ALA A 6 -2.97 4.59 15.00
C ALA A 6 -1.42 4.72 15.10
N ARG A 7 -0.71 3.64 15.42
CA ARG A 7 0.77 3.67 15.42
C ARG A 7 1.34 3.84 14.04
N VAL A 8 2.56 4.35 13.95
CA VAL A 8 3.37 4.29 12.72
C VAL A 8 3.68 2.81 12.45
N LEU A 9 3.33 2.35 11.26
CA LEU A 9 3.54 0.97 10.81
C LEU A 9 4.78 0.83 9.93
N ASP A 10 5.07 1.87 9.14
CA ASP A 10 6.25 1.90 8.28
C ASP A 10 6.67 3.35 8.00
N ALA A 11 7.96 3.55 7.69
CA ALA A 11 8.54 4.85 7.39
C ALA A 11 9.83 4.71 6.61
N PHE A 12 10.19 5.75 5.86
CA PHE A 12 11.52 5.90 5.27
C PHE A 12 11.99 7.35 5.39
N GLU A 13 13.29 7.53 5.29
CA GLU A 13 13.95 8.83 5.10
C GLU A 13 14.61 8.86 3.72
N GLN A 14 14.42 9.95 3.00
CA GLN A 14 15.09 10.21 1.73
C GLN A 14 15.42 11.70 1.59
N ASN A 15 16.70 12.00 1.49
CA ASN A 15 17.23 13.36 1.26
C ASN A 15 16.64 14.42 2.21
N GLY A 16 16.64 14.11 3.52
CA GLY A 16 16.14 15.01 4.56
C GLY A 16 14.61 15.09 4.65
N THR A 17 13.88 14.20 3.97
CA THR A 17 12.42 14.07 4.11
C THR A 17 12.08 12.72 4.71
N ILE A 18 11.33 12.73 5.81
CA ILE A 18 10.75 11.54 6.41
C ILE A 18 9.30 11.41 5.95
N GLN A 19 8.94 10.24 5.44
CA GLN A 19 7.55 9.88 5.16
C GLN A 19 7.18 8.65 5.99
N TRP A 20 5.96 8.63 6.53
CA TRP A 20 5.47 7.51 7.35
C TRP A 20 4.00 7.24 7.10
N VAL A 21 3.58 6.03 7.39
CA VAL A 21 2.19 5.60 7.27
C VAL A 21 1.70 4.90 8.53
N GLY A 22 0.41 4.99 8.76
CA GLY A 22 -0.27 4.32 9.86
C GLY A 22 -1.76 4.15 9.58
N ASN A 23 -2.42 3.36 10.42
CA ASN A 23 -3.87 3.22 10.33
C ASN A 23 -4.57 4.48 10.86
N THR A 24 -5.68 4.82 10.24
CA THR A 24 -6.60 5.87 10.70
C THR A 24 -8.04 5.55 10.27
N MET A 25 -8.92 6.50 10.41
CA MET A 25 -10.30 6.43 9.95
C MET A 25 -10.59 7.62 9.04
N ASP A 26 -11.32 7.39 7.98
CA ASP A 26 -11.97 8.45 7.22
C ASP A 26 -13.19 8.96 8.00
N PHE A 27 -13.11 10.20 8.50
CA PHE A 27 -14.16 10.81 9.30
C PHE A 27 -15.46 11.06 8.54
N ASN A 28 -15.44 11.07 7.20
CA ASN A 28 -16.63 11.26 6.38
C ASN A 28 -17.43 9.96 6.23
N SER A 29 -16.75 8.85 6.04
CA SER A 29 -17.38 7.55 5.80
C SER A 29 -17.41 6.62 7.00
N GLY A 30 -16.58 6.88 8.02
CA GLY A 30 -16.38 6.01 9.17
C GLY A 30 -15.60 4.72 8.84
N ARG A 31 -15.04 4.61 7.65
CA ARG A 31 -14.25 3.44 7.23
C ARG A 31 -12.79 3.58 7.65
N SER A 32 -12.13 2.43 7.85
CA SER A 32 -10.68 2.43 8.04
C SER A 32 -9.97 2.99 6.82
N ALA A 33 -8.94 3.79 7.06
CA ALA A 33 -8.18 4.56 6.10
C ALA A 33 -6.68 4.55 6.49
N VAL A 34 -5.85 5.15 5.69
CA VAL A 34 -4.42 5.30 5.93
C VAL A 34 -4.07 6.75 6.18
N PHE A 35 -3.29 7.00 7.23
CA PHE A 35 -2.62 8.27 7.45
C PHE A 35 -1.25 8.24 6.80
N HIS A 36 -0.94 9.23 5.97
CA HIS A 36 0.37 9.46 5.38
C HIS A 36 0.91 10.80 5.89
N GLY A 37 2.03 10.78 6.59
CA GLY A 37 2.71 11.95 7.10
C GLY A 37 4.01 12.22 6.36
N VAL A 38 4.33 13.51 6.20
CA VAL A 38 5.57 13.99 5.57
C VAL A 38 6.20 15.07 6.42
N LEU A 39 7.49 14.95 6.71
CA LEU A 39 8.29 15.91 7.49
C LEU A 39 9.60 16.21 6.78
N HIS A 40 9.87 17.51 6.55
CA HIS A 40 11.14 17.97 6.00
C HIS A 40 12.09 18.38 7.13
N LEU A 41 13.21 17.62 7.30
CA LEU A 41 14.17 17.82 8.40
C LEU A 41 14.87 19.18 8.41
N PRO A 42 15.25 19.79 7.28
CA PRO A 42 15.87 21.11 7.27
C PRO A 42 14.97 22.23 7.82
N GLN A 43 13.68 21.96 7.88
CA GLN A 43 12.65 22.91 8.28
C GLN A 43 11.90 22.41 9.53
N LEU A 44 12.66 21.94 10.53
CA LEU A 44 12.07 21.42 11.79
C LEU A 44 11.12 22.37 12.52
N GLN A 45 11.01 23.61 12.08
CA GLN A 45 10.03 24.60 12.55
C GLN A 45 8.70 24.51 11.78
N ASP A 46 8.65 23.79 10.68
CA ASP A 46 7.45 23.59 9.90
C ASP A 46 6.65 22.39 10.42
N VAL A 47 5.37 22.57 10.45
CA VAL A 47 4.43 21.51 10.86
C VAL A 47 4.50 20.38 9.84
N ALA A 48 4.65 19.15 10.31
CA ALA A 48 4.53 17.97 9.44
C ALA A 48 3.19 18.00 8.69
N SER A 49 3.21 17.78 7.40
CA SER A 49 1.97 17.62 6.63
C SER A 49 1.41 16.21 6.85
N GLY A 50 0.10 16.10 6.90
CA GLY A 50 -0.59 14.82 7.08
C GLY A 50 -1.80 14.71 6.16
N HIS A 51 -1.96 13.55 5.54
CA HIS A 51 -3.04 13.24 4.62
C HIS A 51 -3.77 11.98 5.02
N ILE A 52 -5.09 11.99 4.93
CA ILE A 52 -5.92 10.79 5.09
C ILE A 52 -6.22 10.26 3.69
N ILE A 53 -5.72 9.06 3.41
CA ILE A 53 -5.95 8.33 2.18
C ILE A 53 -7.09 7.36 2.46
N ALA A 54 -8.22 7.55 1.78
CA ALA A 54 -9.41 6.73 1.92
C ALA A 54 -9.84 6.16 0.58
N HIS A 55 -10.33 4.92 0.58
CA HIS A 55 -10.93 4.33 -0.61
C HIS A 55 -12.43 4.63 -0.66
N PRO A 56 -13.01 4.93 -1.84
CA PRO A 56 -14.43 5.31 -1.94
C PRO A 56 -15.42 4.28 -1.40
N THR A 57 -15.12 2.99 -1.51
CA THR A 57 -16.01 1.88 -1.15
C THR A 57 -15.40 0.89 -0.16
N ASP A 58 -14.09 0.72 -0.16
CA ASP A 58 -13.43 -0.32 0.63
C ASP A 58 -12.89 0.22 1.96
N TYR A 59 -12.72 -0.69 2.90
CA TYR A 59 -11.89 -0.49 4.07
C TYR A 59 -10.45 -0.76 3.67
N ILE A 60 -9.54 0.12 4.01
CA ILE A 60 -8.10 -0.06 3.79
C ILE A 60 -7.35 0.09 5.12
N GLY A 61 -6.21 -0.60 5.22
CA GLY A 61 -5.39 -0.53 6.43
C GLY A 61 -4.09 -1.32 6.31
N TYR A 62 -3.34 -1.34 7.40
CA TYR A 62 -2.03 -2.01 7.51
C TYR A 62 -1.07 -1.59 6.40
N PRO A 63 -0.84 -0.28 6.25
CA PRO A 63 0.00 0.25 5.19
C PRO A 63 1.47 -0.08 5.38
N GLY A 64 2.18 -0.25 4.26
CA GLY A 64 3.63 -0.13 4.14
C GLY A 64 3.97 0.95 3.12
N ILE A 65 5.13 1.60 3.26
CA ILE A 65 5.59 2.67 2.38
C ILE A 65 7.05 2.50 1.99
N SER A 66 7.39 2.78 0.73
CA SER A 66 8.79 2.82 0.31
C SER A 66 9.01 3.87 -0.77
N TRP A 67 10.17 4.51 -0.72
CA TRP A 67 10.62 5.44 -1.74
C TRP A 67 10.79 4.76 -3.10
N THR A 68 10.34 5.45 -4.16
CA THR A 68 10.37 4.95 -5.54
C THR A 68 10.92 5.98 -6.54
N GLY A 69 11.54 7.05 -6.07
CA GLY A 69 12.18 8.01 -6.95
C GLY A 69 13.33 7.39 -7.75
N SER A 70 13.61 7.92 -8.91
CA SER A 70 14.79 7.60 -9.71
C SER A 70 15.95 8.56 -9.42
N ASP A 71 15.66 9.73 -8.87
CA ASP A 71 16.62 10.75 -8.45
C ASP A 71 16.45 11.02 -6.94
N PRO A 72 17.55 11.14 -6.16
CA PRO A 72 17.47 11.39 -4.72
C PRO A 72 16.66 12.60 -4.28
N SER A 73 16.48 13.60 -5.15
CA SER A 73 15.67 14.79 -4.85
C SER A 73 14.16 14.54 -4.94
N GLN A 74 13.74 13.48 -5.57
CA GLN A 74 12.33 13.11 -5.67
C GLN A 74 11.81 12.56 -4.33
N GLN A 75 10.56 12.86 -4.02
CA GLN A 75 9.87 12.41 -2.81
C GLN A 75 8.85 11.29 -3.10
N ASP A 76 8.93 10.73 -4.29
CA ASP A 76 8.02 9.72 -4.79
C ASP A 76 8.02 8.46 -3.92
N ALA A 77 6.85 7.94 -3.63
CA ALA A 77 6.67 6.73 -2.84
C ALA A 77 5.55 5.84 -3.41
N ILE A 78 5.63 4.56 -3.15
CA ILE A 78 4.50 3.63 -3.25
C ILE A 78 4.07 3.26 -1.85
N ILE A 79 2.76 3.31 -1.60
CA ILE A 79 2.10 2.86 -0.39
C ILE A 79 1.31 1.61 -0.74
N VAL A 80 1.55 0.51 -0.06
CA VAL A 80 0.79 -0.73 -0.17
C VAL A 80 -0.18 -0.83 1.01
N VAL A 81 -1.37 -1.37 0.79
CA VAL A 81 -2.41 -1.51 1.81
C VAL A 81 -3.13 -2.84 1.68
N SER A 82 -3.61 -3.38 2.79
CA SER A 82 -4.64 -4.41 2.79
C SER A 82 -6.01 -3.77 2.52
N HIS A 83 -6.87 -4.43 1.75
CA HIS A 83 -8.23 -3.97 1.48
C HIS A 83 -9.28 -5.06 1.67
N CYS A 84 -10.49 -4.67 2.04
CA CYS A 84 -11.69 -5.52 1.97
C CYS A 84 -12.94 -4.64 2.01
N SER A 85 -14.09 -5.22 1.60
CA SER A 85 -15.41 -4.60 1.82
C SER A 85 -16.50 -5.68 1.82
N PRO A 86 -17.76 -5.37 2.11
CA PRO A 86 -18.86 -6.33 1.95
C PRO A 86 -19.00 -6.88 0.53
N LEU A 87 -18.44 -6.17 -0.48
CA LEU A 87 -18.50 -6.55 -1.89
C LEU A 87 -17.14 -6.98 -2.46
N ARG A 88 -16.10 -6.96 -1.63
CA ARG A 88 -14.73 -7.23 -2.07
C ARG A 88 -14.00 -8.10 -1.04
N ASN A 89 -13.50 -9.24 -1.49
CA ASN A 89 -12.74 -10.14 -0.62
C ASN A 89 -11.42 -9.51 -0.14
N PRO A 90 -10.87 -10.00 0.99
CA PRO A 90 -9.57 -9.57 1.50
C PRO A 90 -8.46 -9.68 0.46
N GLY A 91 -7.73 -8.60 0.22
CA GLY A 91 -6.65 -8.54 -0.77
C GLY A 91 -5.70 -7.37 -0.51
N GLY A 92 -4.85 -7.05 -1.48
CA GLY A 92 -3.87 -5.97 -1.42
C GLY A 92 -4.01 -4.98 -2.57
N SER A 93 -3.85 -3.71 -2.27
CA SER A 93 -3.79 -2.61 -3.25
C SER A 93 -2.57 -1.75 -3.01
N ALA A 94 -2.19 -0.98 -4.01
CA ALA A 94 -1.13 0.02 -3.92
C ALA A 94 -1.59 1.36 -4.48
N ILE A 95 -0.97 2.43 -4.01
CA ILE A 95 -1.17 3.79 -4.46
C ILE A 95 0.18 4.48 -4.58
N TYR A 96 0.36 5.29 -5.60
CA TYR A 96 1.53 6.14 -5.75
C TYR A 96 1.31 7.49 -5.06
N SER A 97 2.35 8.04 -4.47
CA SER A 97 2.40 9.39 -3.90
C SER A 97 3.60 10.14 -4.48
N ASP A 98 3.40 11.42 -4.83
CA ASP A 98 4.51 12.32 -5.20
C ASP A 98 5.23 12.90 -3.98
N GLY A 99 4.80 12.55 -2.76
CA GLY A 99 5.32 13.11 -1.51
C GLY A 99 4.90 14.55 -1.24
N LEU A 100 4.09 15.16 -2.11
CA LEU A 100 3.59 16.54 -2.02
C LEU A 100 2.07 16.60 -1.82
N GLY A 101 1.45 15.45 -1.54
CA GLY A 101 0.02 15.35 -1.28
C GLY A 101 -0.83 14.97 -2.49
N GLN A 102 -0.21 14.62 -3.63
CA GLN A 102 -0.92 14.07 -4.78
C GLN A 102 -0.79 12.54 -4.76
N TYR A 103 -1.87 11.87 -5.09
CA TYR A 103 -1.97 10.41 -5.10
C TYR A 103 -2.58 9.92 -6.41
N SER A 104 -2.11 8.76 -6.87
CA SER A 104 -2.76 8.05 -7.97
C SER A 104 -4.07 7.42 -7.52
N ASP A 105 -4.82 6.86 -8.46
CA ASP A 105 -5.85 5.87 -8.15
C ASP A 105 -5.24 4.62 -7.51
N PHE A 106 -6.09 3.87 -6.78
CA PHE A 106 -5.69 2.57 -6.24
C PHE A 106 -5.53 1.54 -7.35
N VAL A 107 -4.41 0.83 -7.32
CA VAL A 107 -4.13 -0.29 -8.21
C VAL A 107 -4.21 -1.59 -7.39
N THR A 108 -5.00 -2.54 -7.83
CA THR A 108 -5.08 -3.86 -7.20
C THR A 108 -3.79 -4.64 -7.44
N VAL A 109 -3.12 -5.04 -6.37
CA VAL A 109 -1.94 -5.91 -6.40
C VAL A 109 -2.36 -7.37 -6.44
N ILE A 110 -3.30 -7.74 -5.59
CA ILE A 110 -3.94 -9.06 -5.55
C ILE A 110 -5.38 -8.94 -5.08
N GLU A 111 -6.28 -9.57 -5.79
CA GLU A 111 -7.67 -9.69 -5.39
C GLU A 111 -7.90 -11.01 -4.66
N GLY A 112 -8.55 -10.95 -3.49
CA GLY A 112 -8.98 -12.15 -2.79
C GLY A 112 -10.10 -12.88 -3.53
N THR A 113 -10.06 -14.20 -3.55
CA THR A 113 -11.07 -15.04 -4.20
C THR A 113 -12.16 -15.53 -3.23
N ARG A 114 -11.91 -15.44 -1.92
CA ARG A 114 -12.80 -15.86 -0.85
C ARG A 114 -12.64 -14.99 0.38
N PRO A 115 -13.64 -14.91 1.27
CA PRO A 115 -13.46 -14.36 2.61
C PRO A 115 -12.44 -15.20 3.39
N VAL A 116 -11.85 -14.59 4.41
CA VAL A 116 -11.05 -15.31 5.42
C VAL A 116 -11.98 -15.68 6.56
N ASP A 117 -11.99 -16.95 6.96
CA ASP A 117 -12.81 -17.49 8.06
C ASP A 117 -12.06 -18.72 8.62
N MET A 118 -11.04 -18.47 9.41
CA MET A 118 -10.14 -19.48 9.95
C MET A 118 -10.43 -19.83 11.41
N GLN A 119 -11.10 -18.94 12.13
CA GLN A 119 -11.34 -19.07 13.57
C GLN A 119 -12.83 -19.30 13.84
N SER A 120 -13.19 -20.50 14.28
CA SER A 120 -14.58 -20.79 14.64
C SER A 120 -15.04 -20.00 15.86
N GLY A 121 -16.25 -19.44 15.78
CA GLY A 121 -16.90 -18.76 16.91
C GLY A 121 -16.45 -17.31 17.17
N VAL A 122 -15.66 -16.72 16.28
CA VAL A 122 -15.33 -15.28 16.32
C VAL A 122 -16.23 -14.50 15.38
N THR A 123 -16.51 -13.25 15.74
CA THR A 123 -17.27 -12.31 14.88
C THR A 123 -16.36 -11.45 14.02
N ILE A 124 -15.08 -11.37 14.36
CA ILE A 124 -14.06 -10.62 13.65
C ILE A 124 -12.88 -11.54 13.39
N GLU A 125 -12.57 -11.75 12.14
CA GLU A 125 -11.45 -12.59 11.71
C GLU A 125 -10.17 -11.76 11.61
N ARG A 126 -9.05 -12.29 12.10
CA ARG A 126 -7.73 -11.65 11.96
C ARG A 126 -7.05 -12.11 10.67
N TRP A 127 -6.66 -11.15 9.86
CA TRP A 127 -5.90 -11.39 8.64
C TRP A 127 -5.13 -10.12 8.24
N GLY A 128 -4.03 -10.27 7.48
CA GLY A 128 -3.37 -9.16 6.81
C GLY A 128 -2.85 -8.05 7.72
N ASP A 129 -2.46 -8.38 8.95
CA ASP A 129 -1.99 -7.41 9.96
C ASP A 129 -0.80 -6.56 9.49
N TYR A 130 -0.08 -7.00 8.46
CA TYR A 130 1.08 -6.30 7.91
C TYR A 130 1.17 -6.49 6.41
N ALA A 131 1.40 -5.38 5.69
CA ALA A 131 1.90 -5.39 4.33
C ALA A 131 3.40 -5.10 4.36
N GLY A 132 4.17 -5.82 3.56
CA GLY A 132 5.61 -5.58 3.43
C GLY A 132 5.91 -4.83 2.14
N ILE A 133 6.83 -3.86 2.19
CA ILE A 133 7.32 -3.18 0.99
C ILE A 133 8.82 -2.90 1.13
N GLN A 134 9.57 -3.10 0.05
CA GLN A 134 11.00 -2.87 0.02
C GLN A 134 11.43 -2.36 -1.35
N ARG A 135 12.18 -1.25 -1.39
CA ARG A 135 12.74 -0.75 -2.64
C ARG A 135 13.80 -1.68 -3.21
N LEU A 136 13.90 -1.73 -4.53
CA LEU A 136 14.99 -2.39 -5.23
C LEU A 136 16.13 -1.38 -5.45
N TYR A 137 17.22 -1.52 -4.68
CA TYR A 137 18.34 -0.58 -4.73
C TYR A 137 19.06 -0.56 -6.08
N ASN A 138 19.03 -1.68 -6.82
CA ASN A 138 19.63 -1.83 -8.14
C ASN A 138 18.64 -1.55 -9.28
N GLN A 139 17.41 -1.20 -8.99
CA GLN A 139 16.37 -0.86 -9.95
C GLN A 139 15.54 0.32 -9.41
N PRO A 140 16.05 1.55 -9.50
CA PRO A 140 15.33 2.75 -9.07
C PRO A 140 13.92 2.80 -9.65
N GLY A 141 12.97 3.34 -8.91
CA GLY A 141 11.56 3.37 -9.31
C GLY A 141 10.79 2.08 -9.05
N SER A 142 11.43 1.03 -8.53
CA SER A 142 10.80 -0.28 -8.32
C SER A 142 10.83 -0.70 -6.85
N VAL A 143 9.79 -1.43 -6.43
CA VAL A 143 9.65 -2.03 -5.09
C VAL A 143 9.16 -3.47 -5.18
N TRP A 144 9.55 -4.30 -4.23
CA TRP A 144 8.85 -5.54 -3.90
C TRP A 144 7.82 -5.25 -2.84
N VAL A 145 6.64 -5.86 -2.99
CA VAL A 145 5.56 -5.82 -1.99
C VAL A 145 5.10 -7.21 -1.64
N SER A 146 4.64 -7.37 -0.40
CA SER A 146 3.93 -8.57 0.06
C SER A 146 2.59 -8.16 0.65
N CYS A 147 1.52 -8.86 0.26
CA CYS A 147 0.17 -8.66 0.74
C CYS A 147 -0.44 -9.99 1.14
N SER A 148 -1.34 -9.96 2.12
CA SER A 148 -2.21 -11.10 2.40
C SER A 148 -3.47 -11.01 1.55
N TYR A 149 -4.04 -12.15 1.14
CA TYR A 149 -5.30 -12.22 0.41
C TYR A 149 -6.12 -13.44 0.81
N GLY A 150 -7.43 -13.35 0.66
CA GLY A 150 -8.35 -14.45 0.92
C GLY A 150 -8.38 -15.46 -0.23
N ARG A 151 -8.20 -16.76 0.09
CA ARG A 151 -8.12 -17.87 -0.85
C ARG A 151 -9.20 -18.91 -0.64
N GLN A 152 -9.34 -19.82 -1.61
CA GLN A 152 -10.20 -21.00 -1.52
C GLN A 152 -9.91 -21.80 -0.25
N GLY A 153 -10.97 -22.22 0.45
CA GLY A 153 -10.89 -22.84 1.78
C GLY A 153 -11.03 -21.82 2.92
N ASN A 154 -11.35 -20.55 2.59
CA ASN A 154 -11.53 -19.44 3.54
C ASN A 154 -10.31 -19.17 4.41
N VAL A 155 -9.13 -19.42 3.87
CA VAL A 155 -7.83 -19.12 4.48
C VAL A 155 -7.22 -17.87 3.86
N HIS A 156 -6.18 -17.34 4.48
CA HIS A 156 -5.37 -16.30 3.86
C HIS A 156 -4.01 -16.85 3.42
N GLU A 157 -3.46 -16.24 2.38
CA GLU A 157 -2.11 -16.51 1.88
C GLU A 157 -1.36 -15.21 1.64
N ALA A 158 -0.05 -15.29 1.47
CA ALA A 158 0.80 -14.18 1.09
C ALA A 158 0.99 -14.15 -0.44
N TRP A 159 0.97 -12.95 -0.99
CA TRP A 159 1.28 -12.67 -2.39
C TRP A 159 2.47 -11.73 -2.47
N ILE A 160 3.38 -12.00 -3.38
CA ILE A 160 4.55 -11.16 -3.64
C ILE A 160 4.43 -10.60 -5.05
N ALA A 161 4.61 -9.29 -5.19
CA ALA A 161 4.61 -8.60 -6.47
C ALA A 161 5.75 -7.60 -6.57
N LYS A 162 6.22 -7.36 -7.78
CA LYS A 162 7.07 -6.20 -8.09
C LYS A 162 6.19 -5.09 -8.64
N LEU A 163 6.29 -3.91 -8.03
CA LEU A 163 5.64 -2.71 -8.50
C LEU A 163 6.70 -1.73 -9.03
N ALA A 164 6.33 -0.96 -10.02
CA ALA A 164 7.16 0.12 -10.52
C ALA A 164 6.29 1.31 -10.88
N ARG A 165 6.85 2.52 -10.73
CA ARG A 165 6.29 3.72 -11.34
C ARG A 165 6.31 3.54 -12.86
N VAL A 166 5.22 3.86 -13.52
CA VAL A 166 5.22 3.99 -14.99
C VAL A 166 5.86 5.33 -15.31
N GLU A 167 7.05 5.31 -15.91
CA GLU A 167 7.63 6.51 -16.52
C GLU A 167 6.81 6.80 -17.79
N GLU A 168 6.15 7.95 -17.81
CA GLU A 168 5.52 8.42 -19.02
C GLU A 168 6.61 8.77 -20.04
N ASN A 169 6.69 8.00 -21.11
CA ASN A 169 7.37 8.46 -22.32
C ASN A 169 6.59 9.69 -22.80
N VAL A 170 7.20 10.86 -22.69
CA VAL A 170 6.66 12.14 -23.12
C VAL A 170 6.51 12.14 -24.63
N ALA A 171 5.38 11.65 -25.11
CA ALA A 171 4.89 11.86 -26.45
C ALA A 171 3.43 12.30 -26.34
N THR A 172 3.24 13.61 -26.23
CA THR A 172 2.02 14.37 -26.58
C THR A 172 0.70 13.62 -26.43
N GLU A 173 0.13 13.64 -25.19
CA GLU A 173 -1.30 13.77 -24.90
C GLU A 173 -1.50 13.79 -23.38
N GLU A 174 -2.54 14.46 -22.90
CA GLU A 174 -2.83 14.82 -21.50
C GLU A 174 -2.41 13.80 -20.43
N THR A 175 -1.59 14.26 -19.52
CA THR A 175 -0.77 13.53 -18.58
C THR A 175 -1.58 12.97 -17.42
N GLU A 176 -1.85 11.68 -17.39
CA GLU A 176 -2.20 10.98 -16.15
C GLU A 176 -0.92 10.72 -15.34
N ARG A 177 -0.55 11.64 -14.46
CA ARG A 177 0.57 11.47 -13.54
C ARG A 177 0.28 10.36 -12.53
N GLY A 178 1.23 9.45 -12.33
CA GLY A 178 1.24 8.53 -11.20
C GLY A 178 0.56 7.18 -11.43
N LYS A 179 0.78 6.52 -12.55
CA LYS A 179 0.35 5.11 -12.71
C LYS A 179 1.37 4.16 -12.08
N VAL A 180 0.86 3.16 -11.35
CA VAL A 180 1.65 2.03 -10.85
C VAL A 180 1.46 0.86 -11.79
N ALA A 181 2.56 0.33 -12.32
CA ALA A 181 2.54 -0.95 -13.02
C ALA A 181 2.72 -2.10 -12.02
N VAL A 182 1.84 -3.08 -12.09
CA VAL A 182 1.91 -4.29 -11.28
C VAL A 182 2.45 -5.43 -12.13
N ASN A 183 3.64 -5.93 -11.81
CA ASN A 183 4.15 -7.19 -12.33
C ASN A 183 4.06 -8.23 -11.22
N SER A 184 3.03 -9.08 -11.26
CA SER A 184 2.89 -10.17 -10.31
C SER A 184 3.76 -11.35 -10.73
N TYR A 185 4.40 -11.98 -9.74
CA TYR A 185 5.13 -13.23 -9.92
C TYR A 185 4.32 -14.36 -9.27
N PRO A 186 4.24 -15.53 -9.90
CA PRO A 186 3.55 -16.65 -9.28
C PRO A 186 4.18 -16.95 -7.91
N ASN A 187 3.33 -17.16 -6.92
CA ASN A 187 3.76 -17.62 -5.61
C ASN A 187 4.42 -19.01 -5.80
N PRO A 188 5.66 -19.25 -5.34
CA PRO A 188 6.36 -20.51 -5.55
C PRO A 188 5.71 -21.74 -4.87
N THR A 189 4.62 -21.57 -4.14
CA THR A 189 3.97 -22.68 -3.40
C THR A 189 3.18 -23.66 -4.26
N ASP A 190 2.92 -23.37 -5.54
CA ASP A 190 2.15 -24.30 -6.38
C ASP A 190 3.00 -25.41 -7.05
N ASN A 191 4.31 -25.48 -6.80
CA ASN A 191 5.22 -26.45 -7.43
C ASN A 191 6.22 -27.11 -6.47
N TYR A 192 5.86 -27.37 -5.22
CA TYR A 192 6.58 -28.38 -4.45
C TYR A 192 6.04 -29.76 -4.81
N VAL A 193 6.65 -30.33 -5.85
CA VAL A 193 6.57 -31.77 -6.10
C VAL A 193 7.36 -32.47 -4.99
N THR A 194 6.68 -33.35 -4.29
CA THR A 194 7.20 -34.33 -3.34
C THR A 194 8.37 -35.15 -3.89
#